data_ed1e80efda8af3d9b0ce859939a9401e
#
_entry.id   ed1e80efda8af3d9b0ce859939a9401e
#
_cell.length_a   1.000
_cell.length_b   1.000
_cell.length_c   1.000
_cell.angle_alpha   90.00
_cell.angle_beta   90.00
_cell.angle_gamma   90.00
#
_symmetry.space_group_name_H-M   'P 1'
#
loop_
_entity.id
_entity.type
_entity.pdbx_description
1 polymer ?
#
loop_
_entity_poly.entity_id
_entity_poly.type
_entity_poly.pdbx_seq_one_letter_code
_entity_poly.pdbx_strand_id
1 'polypeptide(L)'
;MKAKHRRTLEAIFSMPARGAIVFSDIEGLIRALGGEVREGEGSRFVFELKGSRKYLHRPHPRKEARKYQVEELREWFDKLEVRP
;
A
#
# COMPACT_ATOMS: atom_id res chain seq x y z
N MET A 1 -11.51 -4.17 11.16
CA MET A 1 -10.10 -3.98 10.80
C MET A 1 -9.30 -3.59 12.02
N LYS A 2 -8.09 -4.14 12.17
CA LYS A 2 -7.25 -3.84 13.32
C LYS A 2 -6.79 -2.38 13.29
N ALA A 3 -6.55 -1.82 14.48
CA ALA A 3 -6.08 -0.44 14.60
C ALA A 3 -4.82 -0.17 13.80
N LYS A 4 -3.91 -1.15 13.75
CA LYS A 4 -2.68 -1.03 12.99
C LYS A 4 -2.94 -0.76 11.51
N HIS A 5 -3.88 -1.51 10.92
CA HIS A 5 -4.21 -1.35 9.50
C HIS A 5 -4.92 -0.03 9.24
N ARG A 6 -5.77 0.39 10.17
CA ARG A 6 -6.44 1.67 10.05
C ARG A 6 -5.43 2.82 10.07
N ARG A 7 -4.43 2.74 10.95
CA ARG A 7 -3.39 3.77 11.00
C ARG A 7 -2.58 3.80 9.70
N THR A 8 -2.31 2.63 9.11
CA THR A 8 -1.60 2.58 7.84
C THR A 8 -2.43 3.25 6.74
N LEU A 9 -3.73 2.96 6.69
CA LEU A 9 -4.61 3.56 5.71
C LEU A 9 -4.69 5.08 5.89
N GLU A 10 -4.82 5.53 7.12
CA GLU A 10 -4.83 6.97 7.42
C GLU A 10 -3.52 7.63 6.99
N ALA A 11 -2.40 6.96 7.23
CA ALA A 11 -1.10 7.48 6.85
C ALA A 11 -0.96 7.61 5.34
N ILE A 12 -1.50 6.67 4.57
CA ILE A 12 -1.47 6.72 3.11
C ILE A 12 -2.25 7.94 2.61
N PHE A 13 -3.35 8.29 3.29
CA PHE A 13 -4.18 9.43 2.89
C PHE A 13 -3.74 10.76 3.51
N SER A 14 -2.71 10.74 4.32
CA SER A 14 -2.18 11.95 4.95
C SER A 14 -1.55 12.87 3.90
N MET A 15 -1.78 14.16 4.03
CA MET A 15 -1.20 15.17 3.14
C MET A 15 -0.28 16.06 3.96
N PRO A 16 0.95 16.30 3.53
CA PRO A 16 1.61 15.71 2.38
C PRO A 16 1.96 14.23 2.62
N ALA A 17 2.34 13.53 1.55
CA ALA A 17 2.67 12.11 1.65
C ALA A 17 3.82 11.89 2.63
N ARG A 18 3.66 10.89 3.49
CA ARG A 18 4.70 10.53 4.46
C ARG A 18 5.69 9.57 3.84
N GLY A 19 6.98 9.76 4.16
CA GLY A 19 8.04 8.89 3.67
C GLY A 19 8.43 7.78 4.63
N ALA A 20 7.62 7.52 5.67
CA ALA A 20 7.97 6.60 6.74
C ALA A 20 6.98 5.44 6.90
N ILE A 21 6.22 5.11 5.86
CA ILE A 21 5.28 3.99 5.92
C ILE A 21 6.00 2.72 5.51
N VAL A 22 6.07 1.76 6.42
CA VAL A 22 6.77 0.50 6.16
C VAL A 22 6.00 -0.31 5.11
N PHE A 23 6.72 -0.79 4.10
CA PHE A 23 6.10 -1.49 2.97
C PHE A 23 5.33 -2.73 3.42
N SER A 24 5.86 -3.49 4.38
CA SER A 24 5.18 -4.67 4.90
C SER A 24 3.86 -4.34 5.61
N ASP A 25 3.75 -3.13 6.17
CA ASP A 25 2.48 -2.68 6.76
C ASP A 25 1.44 -2.45 5.67
N ILE A 26 1.87 -1.97 4.51
CA ILE A 26 0.98 -1.79 3.38
C ILE A 26 0.50 -3.15 2.87
N GLU A 27 1.39 -4.14 2.80
CA GLU A 27 1.01 -5.50 2.44
C GLU A 27 -0.06 -6.05 3.39
N GLY A 28 0.15 -5.84 4.69
CA GLY A 28 -0.81 -6.27 5.71
C GLY A 28 -2.16 -5.58 5.54
N LEU A 29 -2.14 -4.30 5.20
CA LEU A 29 -3.37 -3.55 4.94
C LEU A 29 -4.13 -4.13 3.75
N ILE A 30 -3.43 -4.43 2.65
CA ILE A 30 -4.07 -5.02 1.47
C ILE A 30 -4.78 -6.32 1.85
N ARG A 31 -4.11 -7.18 2.62
CA ARG A 31 -4.71 -8.43 3.06
C ARG A 31 -5.91 -8.20 3.98
N ALA A 32 -5.81 -7.21 4.86
CA ALA A 32 -6.90 -6.88 5.78
C ALA A 32 -8.13 -6.35 5.04
N LEU A 33 -7.92 -5.75 3.87
CA LEU A 33 -9.01 -5.25 3.02
C LEU A 33 -9.61 -6.35 2.15
N GLY A 34 -9.13 -7.58 2.28
CA GLY A 34 -9.63 -8.70 1.50
C GLY A 34 -8.90 -8.88 0.18
N GLY A 35 -7.82 -8.14 -0.03
CA GLY A 35 -7.03 -8.25 -1.25
C GLY A 35 -5.94 -9.31 -1.17
N GLU A 36 -5.18 -9.41 -2.23
CA GLU A 36 -4.06 -10.34 -2.32
C GLU A 36 -2.77 -9.60 -2.58
N VAL A 37 -1.68 -10.18 -2.08
CA VAL A 37 -0.33 -9.68 -2.33
C VAL A 37 0.45 -10.82 -2.96
N ARG A 38 0.98 -10.57 -4.15
CA ARG A 38 1.80 -11.55 -4.85
C ARG A 38 3.19 -11.01 -5.09
N GLU A 39 4.18 -11.84 -4.88
CA GLU A 39 5.56 -11.50 -5.10
C GLU A 39 6.02 -12.13 -6.41
N GLY A 40 6.58 -11.30 -7.29
CA GLY A 40 7.11 -11.76 -8.57
C GLY A 40 8.63 -11.86 -8.52
N GLU A 41 9.23 -11.91 -9.69
CA GLU A 41 10.68 -11.97 -9.79
C GLU A 41 11.32 -10.66 -9.32
N GLY A 42 12.47 -10.78 -8.68
CA GLY A 42 13.18 -9.64 -8.15
C GLY A 42 12.39 -8.98 -7.04
N SER A 43 12.24 -7.68 -7.10
CA SER A 43 11.51 -6.92 -6.09
C SER A 43 10.08 -6.58 -6.52
N ARG A 44 9.55 -7.27 -7.53
CA ARG A 44 8.21 -6.97 -8.05
C ARG A 44 7.13 -7.48 -7.11
N PHE A 45 6.12 -6.65 -6.90
CA PHE A 45 4.93 -6.99 -6.13
C PHE A 45 3.70 -6.61 -6.90
N VAL A 46 2.64 -7.40 -6.74
CA VAL A 46 1.33 -7.08 -7.31
C VAL A 46 0.33 -7.10 -6.15
N PHE A 47 -0.35 -5.99 -5.96
CA PHE A 47 -1.48 -5.91 -5.03
C PHE A 47 -2.75 -6.05 -5.85
N GLU A 48 -3.64 -6.94 -5.42
CA GLU A 48 -4.93 -7.13 -6.07
C GLU A 48 -6.03 -6.80 -5.08
N LEU A 49 -6.95 -5.93 -5.45
CA LEU A 49 -8.02 -5.48 -4.57
C LEU A 49 -9.21 -5.07 -5.43
N LYS A 50 -10.39 -5.60 -5.13
CA LYS A 50 -11.63 -5.28 -5.84
C LYS A 50 -11.50 -5.43 -7.36
N GLY A 51 -10.79 -6.46 -7.79
CA GLY A 51 -10.62 -6.74 -9.21
C GLY A 51 -9.60 -5.86 -9.91
N SER A 52 -8.94 -4.97 -9.19
CA SER A 52 -7.92 -4.07 -9.73
C SER A 52 -6.54 -4.51 -9.25
N ARG A 53 -5.53 -4.25 -10.06
CA ARG A 53 -4.14 -4.60 -9.73
C ARG A 53 -3.28 -3.37 -9.70
N LYS A 54 -2.37 -3.35 -8.74
CA LYS A 54 -1.36 -2.30 -8.63
C LYS A 54 0.01 -2.95 -8.57
N TYR A 55 0.86 -2.58 -9.52
CA TYR A 55 2.22 -3.13 -9.63
C TYR A 55 3.21 -2.19 -8.95
N LEU A 56 4.04 -2.75 -8.07
CA LEU A 56 5.02 -1.97 -7.31
C LEU A 56 6.33 -2.74 -7.25
N HIS A 57 7.39 -2.01 -6.91
CA HIS A 57 8.67 -2.62 -6.55
C HIS A 57 8.88 -2.43 -5.06
N ARG A 58 9.30 -3.51 -4.38
CA ARG A 58 9.65 -3.38 -2.96
C ARG A 58 10.86 -2.46 -2.83
N PRO A 59 10.78 -1.43 -1.98
CA PRO A 59 11.94 -0.56 -1.76
C PRO A 59 13.13 -1.34 -1.22
N HIS A 60 14.33 -0.94 -1.65
CA HIS A 60 15.56 -1.59 -1.20
C HIS A 60 16.68 -0.56 -1.25
N PRO A 61 17.54 -0.45 -0.24
CA PRO A 61 17.57 -1.26 1.00
C PRO A 61 16.61 -0.80 2.09
N ARG A 62 15.92 0.31 1.87
CA ARG A 62 14.97 0.84 2.85
C ARG A 62 13.74 -0.05 2.92
N LYS A 63 13.14 -0.13 4.10
CA LYS A 63 11.90 -0.88 4.29
C LYS A 63 10.65 0.00 4.16
N GLU A 64 10.83 1.32 4.11
CA GLU A 64 9.73 2.26 3.95
C GLU A 64 9.40 2.49 2.49
N ALA A 65 8.12 2.60 2.18
CA ALA A 65 7.66 2.93 0.84
C ALA A 65 8.15 4.33 0.47
N ARG A 66 8.44 4.54 -0.81
CA ARG A 66 8.83 5.86 -1.28
C ARG A 66 7.61 6.75 -1.38
N LYS A 67 7.81 8.06 -1.29
CA LYS A 67 6.70 9.02 -1.34
C LYS A 67 5.83 8.83 -2.58
N TYR A 68 6.46 8.64 -3.75
CA TYR A 68 5.67 8.48 -4.98
C TYR A 68 4.82 7.22 -4.93
N GLN A 69 5.29 6.17 -4.25
CA GLN A 69 4.52 4.94 -4.10
C GLN A 69 3.31 5.19 -3.21
N VAL A 70 3.48 5.95 -2.14
CA VAL A 70 2.39 6.30 -1.24
C VAL A 70 1.33 7.10 -2.00
N GLU A 71 1.76 8.05 -2.82
CA GLU A 71 0.85 8.88 -3.61
C GLU A 71 0.09 8.05 -4.63
N GLU A 72 0.77 7.12 -5.30
CA GLU A 72 0.12 6.23 -6.25
C GLU A 72 -0.88 5.31 -5.57
N LEU A 73 -0.54 4.81 -4.38
CA LEU A 73 -1.45 3.96 -3.61
C LEU A 73 -2.69 4.75 -3.18
N ARG A 74 -2.50 6.01 -2.77
CA ARG A 74 -3.62 6.86 -2.39
C ARG A 74 -4.58 7.03 -3.57
N GLU A 75 -4.05 7.33 -4.75
CA GLU A 75 -4.87 7.47 -5.95
C GLU A 75 -5.60 6.18 -6.28
N TRP A 76 -4.92 5.06 -6.19
CA TRP A 76 -5.49 3.76 -6.47
C TRP A 76 -6.63 3.43 -5.48
N PHE A 77 -6.36 3.62 -4.19
CA PHE A 77 -7.39 3.41 -3.16
C PHE A 77 -8.59 4.34 -3.38
N ASP A 78 -8.32 5.59 -3.72
CA ASP A 78 -9.40 6.55 -3.94
C ASP A 78 -10.30 6.13 -5.10
N LYS A 79 -9.72 5.63 -6.18
CA LYS A 79 -10.48 5.11 -7.32
C LYS A 79 -11.32 3.90 -6.93
N LEU A 80 -10.83 3.08 -6.02
CA LEU A 80 -11.54 1.90 -5.52
C LEU A 80 -12.51 2.25 -4.39
N GLU A 81 -12.61 3.53 -4.04
CA GLU A 81 -13.44 4.00 -2.93
C GLU A 81 -13.05 3.38 -1.59
N VAL A 82 -11.78 3.12 -1.42
CA VAL A 82 -11.20 2.66 -0.15
C VAL A 82 -10.61 3.89 0.54
N ARG A 83 -11.23 4.32 1.62
CA ARG A 83 -10.80 5.51 2.35
C ARG A 83 -10.81 5.25 3.85
N PRO A 84 -10.02 6.03 4.62
CA PRO A 84 -10.02 5.88 6.08
C PRO A 84 -11.37 6.15 6.70
#